data_a8bc3843ef2a11034d6f7369fea1a994
#
_entry.id   a8bc3843ef2a11034d6f7369fea1a994
#
_cell.length_a   1.000
_cell.length_b   1.000
_cell.length_c   1.000
_cell.angle_alpha   90.00
_cell.angle_beta   90.00
_cell.angle_gamma   90.00
#
_symmetry.space_group_name_H-M   'P 1'
#
loop_
_entity.id
_entity.type
_entity.pdbx_description
1 polymer ?
#
loop_
_entity_poly.entity_id
_entity_poly.type
_entity_poly.pdbx_seq_one_letter_code
_entity_poly.pdbx_strand_id
1 'polypeptide(L)'
;MGMLSLNRLLVKEERRRRRRIQARNGSITRVPRKNSLCQESGHSQGGEISTYSGPNLPEDIWCHIHSLMPLRDSARSPCVSSNFLCSWRCRPKLTFTEETLGLKQNAYRKSDRTKKFTSRVDHILKNRSGVGVKSLKIAIDDHLNVDTCHFNSWLQNFITPGIEEVILFPPSTKNKPDYNFPCSLLFDGRGNSIRYLYLNDCAFRPLVGFNCLRSLTKLRLNHVLVTGEELECLISRSFGLEQLELCSCMEIICLKIPFWLDRLSSLTVSSCDKLQVIESRAPNLSTIELYIDPVQLLLGESSRVKNLDLEFIREVNCVSYAINKLPSIVPHLEILTLHSGRERVNTPMVANKFLHLKYLDISLADDDVDETAFGAYDYLSLVSFLDASPVLDTFILSVDQLSMHHDSVTGDDASYLRQIPEHKHDRLKKVQINGFRSAKSMVELTCHILENSSALENLTLDSIFSQLEDADDIYNMDLLQLADFTALLRKRLQSRGGLPKPPLDCGITKTRG
;
A
#
# COMPACT_ATOMS: atom_id res chain seq x y z
N MET A 1 11.42 18.93 -14.27
CA MET A 1 11.73 18.38 -12.95
C MET A 1 10.64 17.51 -12.34
N GLY A 2 9.40 17.51 -12.83
CA GLY A 2 8.27 16.73 -12.23
C GLY A 2 8.28 15.21 -12.36
N MET A 3 8.96 14.61 -13.32
CA MET A 3 8.92 13.14 -13.56
C MET A 3 9.76 12.30 -12.60
N LEU A 4 10.86 12.82 -12.06
CA LEU A 4 11.69 12.10 -11.08
C LEU A 4 11.00 11.98 -9.71
N SER A 5 10.16 12.95 -9.37
CA SER A 5 9.37 12.97 -8.14
C SER A 5 8.24 11.93 -8.17
N LEU A 6 7.51 11.83 -9.28
CA LEU A 6 6.38 10.89 -9.43
C LEU A 6 6.82 9.41 -9.35
N ASN A 7 7.93 9.07 -10.01
CA ASN A 7 8.49 7.71 -9.92
C ASN A 7 9.02 7.37 -8.51
N ARG A 8 9.52 8.37 -7.76
CA ARG A 8 9.92 8.18 -6.36
C ARG A 8 8.70 7.93 -5.45
N LEU A 9 7.59 8.64 -5.68
CA LEU A 9 6.33 8.44 -4.95
C LEU A 9 5.72 7.07 -5.21
N LEU A 10 5.65 6.64 -6.46
CA LEU A 10 5.14 5.31 -6.82
C LEU A 10 6.00 4.18 -6.22
N VAL A 11 7.33 4.34 -6.22
CA VAL A 11 8.25 3.38 -5.60
C VAL A 11 8.13 3.39 -4.06
N LYS A 12 7.94 4.58 -3.44
CA LYS A 12 7.67 4.70 -2.00
C LYS A 12 6.36 3.99 -1.62
N GLU A 13 5.29 4.21 -2.39
CA GLU A 13 3.97 3.60 -2.15
C GLU A 13 4.00 2.07 -2.30
N GLU A 14 4.68 1.56 -3.31
CA GLU A 14 4.85 0.11 -3.49
C GLU A 14 5.73 -0.52 -2.40
N ARG A 15 6.76 0.19 -1.91
CA ARG A 15 7.57 -0.22 -0.76
C ARG A 15 6.78 -0.19 0.55
N ARG A 16 5.96 0.84 0.81
CA ARG A 16 5.05 0.91 1.97
C ARG A 16 4.03 -0.23 1.96
N ARG A 17 3.46 -0.54 0.80
CA ARG A 17 2.52 -1.65 0.61
C ARG A 17 3.17 -3.01 0.89
N ARG A 18 4.40 -3.24 0.44
CA ARG A 18 5.17 -4.47 0.72
C ARG A 18 5.44 -4.64 2.21
N ARG A 19 5.70 -3.57 2.96
CA ARG A 19 5.92 -3.61 4.41
C ARG A 19 4.66 -3.96 5.19
N ARG A 20 3.49 -3.40 4.81
CA ARG A 20 2.19 -3.78 5.41
C ARG A 20 1.87 -5.26 5.21
N ILE A 21 2.22 -5.84 4.06
CA ILE A 21 2.04 -7.27 3.79
C ILE A 21 3.01 -8.11 4.62
N GLN A 22 4.25 -7.67 4.82
CA GLN A 22 5.24 -8.37 5.66
C GLN A 22 4.90 -8.30 7.15
N ALA A 23 4.38 -7.20 7.65
CA ALA A 23 3.94 -7.06 9.04
C ALA A 23 2.72 -7.95 9.38
N ARG A 24 1.86 -8.26 8.39
CA ARG A 24 0.73 -9.19 8.55
C ARG A 24 1.11 -10.67 8.46
N ASN A 25 2.26 -11.01 7.84
CA ASN A 25 2.73 -12.39 7.68
C ASN A 25 3.90 -12.70 8.62
N GLY A 26 3.68 -12.57 9.90
CA GLY A 26 4.63 -13.04 10.92
C GLY A 26 4.87 -14.54 10.79
N SER A 27 6.14 -14.89 10.62
CA SER A 27 6.75 -16.18 10.90
C SER A 27 6.30 -17.40 10.09
N ILE A 28 7.02 -17.67 8.99
CA ILE A 28 7.19 -19.04 8.50
C ILE A 28 8.69 -19.34 8.42
N THR A 29 9.12 -20.25 9.26
CA THR A 29 10.49 -20.77 9.36
C THR A 29 10.95 -21.40 8.06
N ARG A 30 12.11 -20.98 7.56
CA ARG A 30 12.82 -21.60 6.43
C ARG A 30 13.43 -22.94 6.84
N VAL A 31 13.06 -23.99 6.13
CA VAL A 31 13.75 -25.29 6.18
C VAL A 31 14.89 -25.27 5.13
N PRO A 32 16.12 -25.65 5.47
CA PRO A 32 17.25 -25.64 4.51
C PRO A 32 17.16 -26.80 3.54
N ARG A 33 17.29 -26.50 2.24
CA ARG A 33 17.45 -27.52 1.18
C ARG A 33 18.87 -28.07 1.18
N LYS A 34 18.99 -29.38 1.35
CA LYS A 34 20.23 -30.13 1.11
C LYS A 34 20.42 -30.34 -0.40
N ASN A 35 21.58 -29.95 -0.90
CA ASN A 35 22.07 -30.30 -2.23
C ASN A 35 22.39 -31.79 -2.29
N SER A 36 21.81 -32.49 -3.26
CA SER A 36 22.21 -33.85 -3.62
C SER A 36 22.92 -33.81 -4.97
N LEU A 37 24.19 -34.16 -4.97
CA LEU A 37 24.99 -34.40 -6.18
C LEU A 37 24.53 -35.74 -6.78
N CYS A 38 24.22 -35.75 -8.07
CA CYS A 38 24.15 -36.99 -8.85
C CYS A 38 25.47 -37.23 -9.57
N GLN A 39 26.11 -38.34 -9.28
CA GLN A 39 27.23 -38.89 -10.02
C GLN A 39 26.75 -39.56 -11.30
N GLU A 40 27.48 -39.30 -12.37
CA GLU A 40 27.37 -40.05 -13.63
C GLU A 40 28.08 -41.42 -13.48
N SER A 41 27.39 -42.46 -13.96
CA SER A 41 28.07 -43.68 -14.38
C SER A 41 27.35 -44.24 -15.62
N GLY A 42 28.08 -44.29 -16.70
CA GLY A 42 27.60 -44.83 -17.98
C GLY A 42 27.53 -46.35 -17.97
N HIS A 43 26.52 -46.86 -18.69
CA HIS A 43 26.66 -48.09 -19.48
C HIS A 43 25.53 -48.16 -20.54
N SER A 44 25.96 -48.30 -21.76
CA SER A 44 25.14 -48.54 -22.96
C SER A 44 24.60 -49.95 -22.96
N GLN A 45 23.28 -50.13 -23.13
CA GLN A 45 22.68 -51.24 -23.84
C GLN A 45 21.27 -50.88 -24.30
N GLY A 46 20.96 -51.19 -25.58
CA GLY A 46 19.68 -50.94 -26.19
C GLY A 46 18.56 -51.67 -25.49
N GLY A 47 17.48 -50.95 -25.27
CA GLY A 47 16.27 -51.47 -24.67
C GLY A 47 15.18 -50.43 -24.82
N GLU A 48 14.09 -50.85 -25.33
CA GLU A 48 12.74 -50.26 -25.42
C GLU A 48 12.57 -48.87 -24.81
N ILE A 49 12.09 -47.94 -25.62
CA ILE A 49 11.59 -46.62 -25.14
C ILE A 49 10.48 -46.89 -24.14
N SER A 50 10.82 -47.06 -22.90
CA SER A 50 9.90 -47.05 -21.76
C SER A 50 9.24 -45.70 -21.75
N THR A 51 8.06 -45.57 -22.29
CA THR A 51 7.17 -44.45 -22.06
C THR A 51 6.98 -44.33 -20.56
N TYR A 52 7.57 -43.31 -19.97
CA TYR A 52 7.43 -42.99 -18.55
C TYR A 52 5.92 -42.77 -18.29
N SER A 53 5.22 -43.79 -17.83
CA SER A 53 3.86 -43.67 -17.32
C SER A 53 3.97 -43.11 -15.88
N GLY A 54 4.01 -41.81 -15.77
CA GLY A 54 3.83 -41.14 -14.47
C GLY A 54 2.51 -41.56 -13.81
N PRO A 55 2.30 -41.23 -12.53
CA PRO A 55 1.08 -41.62 -11.83
C PRO A 55 -0.14 -41.17 -12.64
N ASN A 56 -1.10 -42.08 -12.81
CA ASN A 56 -2.33 -41.81 -13.56
C ASN A 56 -3.29 -40.96 -12.72
N LEU A 57 -2.96 -39.64 -12.62
CA LEU A 57 -3.78 -38.67 -11.88
C LEU A 57 -4.98 -38.24 -12.74
N PRO A 58 -6.14 -37.98 -12.11
CA PRO A 58 -7.28 -37.37 -12.77
C PRO A 58 -6.93 -36.05 -13.48
N GLU A 59 -7.65 -35.73 -14.54
CA GLU A 59 -7.35 -34.55 -15.39
C GLU A 59 -7.45 -33.24 -14.61
N ASP A 60 -8.38 -33.12 -13.68
CA ASP A 60 -8.55 -31.96 -12.78
C ASP A 60 -7.32 -31.75 -11.89
N ILE A 61 -6.69 -32.82 -11.41
CA ILE A 61 -5.45 -32.73 -10.62
C ILE A 61 -4.29 -32.25 -11.51
N TRP A 62 -4.19 -32.73 -12.75
CA TRP A 62 -3.19 -32.22 -13.70
C TRP A 62 -3.43 -30.75 -14.03
N CYS A 63 -4.67 -30.33 -14.25
CA CYS A 63 -5.03 -28.93 -14.48
C CYS A 63 -4.64 -28.07 -13.27
N HIS A 64 -4.86 -28.57 -12.05
CA HIS A 64 -4.46 -27.88 -10.83
C HIS A 64 -2.94 -27.75 -10.72
N ILE A 65 -2.18 -28.82 -10.90
CA ILE A 65 -0.70 -28.81 -10.89
C ILE A 65 -0.17 -27.80 -11.91
N HIS A 66 -0.65 -27.83 -13.15
CA HIS A 66 -0.22 -26.89 -14.17
C HIS A 66 -0.62 -25.45 -13.87
N SER A 67 -1.73 -25.23 -13.16
CA SER A 67 -2.13 -23.88 -12.74
C SER A 67 -1.15 -23.25 -11.75
N LEU A 68 -0.44 -24.07 -10.96
CA LEU A 68 0.57 -23.64 -9.99
C LEU A 68 1.96 -23.42 -10.61
N MET A 69 2.21 -23.98 -11.79
CA MET A 69 3.50 -23.85 -12.48
C MET A 69 3.62 -22.47 -13.15
N PRO A 70 4.84 -21.90 -13.30
CA PRO A 70 5.07 -20.75 -14.17
C PRO A 70 4.62 -21.05 -15.61
N LEU A 71 4.10 -20.04 -16.32
CA LEU A 71 3.56 -20.19 -17.68
C LEU A 71 4.57 -20.85 -18.63
N ARG A 72 5.84 -20.46 -18.56
CA ARG A 72 6.93 -20.98 -19.36
C ARG A 72 7.18 -22.48 -19.12
N ASP A 73 7.16 -22.91 -17.89
CA ASP A 73 7.45 -24.31 -17.54
C ASP A 73 6.25 -25.21 -17.84
N SER A 74 5.06 -24.68 -17.60
CA SER A 74 3.81 -25.32 -18.03
C SER A 74 3.73 -25.49 -19.56
N ALA A 75 4.22 -24.51 -20.34
CA ALA A 75 4.28 -24.61 -21.80
C ALA A 75 5.30 -25.66 -22.33
N ARG A 76 6.28 -26.05 -21.51
CA ARG A 76 7.28 -27.07 -21.82
C ARG A 76 6.86 -28.47 -21.38
N SER A 77 5.95 -28.58 -20.44
CA SER A 77 5.52 -29.87 -19.89
C SER A 77 4.94 -30.83 -20.97
N PRO A 78 4.29 -30.37 -22.05
CA PRO A 78 3.85 -31.26 -23.15
C PRO A 78 4.99 -32.01 -23.86
N CYS A 79 6.23 -31.49 -23.77
CA CYS A 79 7.39 -32.22 -24.30
C CYS A 79 7.73 -33.48 -23.51
N VAL A 80 7.21 -33.60 -22.29
CA VAL A 80 7.45 -34.77 -21.42
C VAL A 80 6.33 -35.79 -21.53
N SER A 81 5.08 -35.33 -21.65
CA SER A 81 3.92 -36.22 -21.78
C SER A 81 2.80 -35.54 -22.56
N SER A 82 2.15 -36.30 -23.47
CA SER A 82 0.97 -35.86 -24.24
C SER A 82 -0.21 -35.49 -23.33
N ASN A 83 -0.35 -36.15 -22.18
CA ASN A 83 -1.38 -35.84 -21.17
C ASN A 83 -1.27 -34.44 -20.63
N PHE A 84 -0.06 -33.87 -20.58
CA PHE A 84 0.18 -32.49 -20.12
C PHE A 84 -0.26 -31.45 -21.16
N LEU A 85 -0.45 -31.83 -22.41
CA LEU A 85 -0.90 -30.93 -23.47
C LEU A 85 -2.35 -30.47 -23.23
N CYS A 86 -3.22 -31.36 -22.77
CA CYS A 86 -4.60 -31.03 -22.44
C CYS A 86 -4.67 -30.05 -21.29
N SER A 87 -4.03 -30.35 -20.17
CA SER A 87 -4.01 -29.48 -18.99
C SER A 87 -3.38 -28.10 -19.27
N TRP A 88 -2.35 -28.04 -20.11
CA TRP A 88 -1.77 -26.78 -20.58
C TRP A 88 -2.77 -25.95 -21.37
N ARG A 89 -3.48 -26.54 -22.30
CA ARG A 89 -4.47 -25.88 -23.16
C ARG A 89 -5.69 -25.38 -22.39
N CYS A 90 -6.03 -26.04 -21.29
CA CYS A 90 -7.18 -25.73 -20.44
C CYS A 90 -6.85 -24.80 -19.27
N ARG A 91 -5.63 -24.25 -19.21
CA ARG A 91 -5.19 -23.41 -18.09
C ARG A 91 -6.13 -22.21 -17.85
N PRO A 92 -6.72 -22.08 -16.64
CA PRO A 92 -7.70 -21.03 -16.37
C PRO A 92 -7.06 -19.66 -16.07
N LYS A 93 -5.79 -19.64 -15.63
CA LYS A 93 -5.05 -18.42 -15.29
C LYS A 93 -3.98 -18.13 -16.31
N LEU A 94 -4.07 -16.97 -16.97
CA LEU A 94 -3.13 -16.51 -17.97
C LEU A 94 -2.46 -15.21 -17.50
N THR A 95 -1.13 -15.19 -17.55
CA THR A 95 -0.34 -14.01 -17.21
C THR A 95 0.69 -13.77 -18.31
N PHE A 96 0.54 -12.67 -19.03
CA PHE A 96 1.42 -12.26 -20.11
C PHE A 96 2.22 -11.04 -19.68
N THR A 97 3.46 -11.28 -19.29
CA THR A 97 4.51 -10.28 -19.01
C THR A 97 5.78 -10.73 -19.71
N GLU A 98 6.75 -9.86 -19.90
CA GLU A 98 8.05 -10.27 -20.45
C GLU A 98 8.69 -11.40 -19.62
N GLU A 99 8.58 -11.33 -18.30
CA GLU A 99 9.10 -12.36 -17.40
C GLU A 99 8.44 -13.71 -17.60
N THR A 100 7.09 -13.76 -17.59
CA THR A 100 6.33 -15.02 -17.72
C THR A 100 6.48 -15.65 -19.09
N LEU A 101 6.70 -14.83 -20.12
CA LEU A 101 7.01 -15.29 -21.46
C LEU A 101 8.51 -15.60 -21.66
N GLY A 102 9.36 -15.37 -20.65
CA GLY A 102 10.79 -15.71 -20.69
C GLY A 102 11.61 -14.82 -21.63
N LEU A 103 11.22 -13.56 -21.77
CA LEU A 103 11.95 -12.54 -22.52
C LEU A 103 12.91 -11.83 -21.55
N LYS A 104 14.18 -12.24 -21.52
CA LYS A 104 15.20 -11.61 -20.68
C LYS A 104 15.55 -10.22 -21.21
N GLN A 105 15.62 -9.22 -20.33
CA GLN A 105 15.85 -7.81 -20.70
C GLN A 105 17.08 -7.57 -21.57
N ASN A 106 18.17 -8.33 -21.40
CA ASN A 106 19.47 -8.09 -22.05
C ASN A 106 19.75 -8.97 -23.26
N ALA A 107 18.81 -9.86 -23.65
CA ALA A 107 19.10 -10.87 -24.67
C ALA A 107 18.69 -10.47 -26.09
N TYR A 108 17.90 -9.40 -26.27
CA TYR A 108 17.32 -9.04 -27.56
C TYR A 108 17.25 -7.54 -27.80
N ARG A 109 17.32 -7.12 -29.08
CA ARG A 109 16.99 -5.76 -29.49
C ARG A 109 15.51 -5.45 -29.19
N LYS A 110 15.18 -4.20 -28.96
CA LYS A 110 13.82 -3.74 -28.58
C LYS A 110 12.74 -4.20 -29.56
N SER A 111 12.97 -4.03 -30.89
CA SER A 111 12.05 -4.49 -31.94
C SER A 111 11.83 -6.01 -31.94
N ASP A 112 12.88 -6.79 -31.64
CA ASP A 112 12.81 -8.25 -31.63
C ASP A 112 12.06 -8.76 -30.40
N ARG A 113 12.13 -8.01 -29.27
CA ARG A 113 11.38 -8.33 -28.05
C ARG A 113 9.89 -8.18 -28.28
N THR A 114 9.44 -7.06 -28.90
CA THR A 114 8.04 -6.86 -29.26
C THR A 114 7.51 -7.99 -30.15
N LYS A 115 8.23 -8.32 -31.23
CA LYS A 115 7.84 -9.42 -32.13
C LYS A 115 7.74 -10.77 -31.41
N LYS A 116 8.69 -11.07 -30.52
CA LYS A 116 8.68 -12.31 -29.75
C LYS A 116 7.55 -12.33 -28.71
N PHE A 117 7.28 -11.21 -28.05
CA PHE A 117 6.16 -11.08 -27.14
C PHE A 117 4.85 -11.38 -27.87
N THR A 118 4.58 -10.65 -28.95
CA THR A 118 3.38 -10.80 -29.78
C THR A 118 3.22 -12.23 -30.29
N SER A 119 4.29 -12.78 -30.90
CA SER A 119 4.26 -14.16 -31.46
C SER A 119 3.98 -15.22 -30.39
N ARG A 120 4.48 -15.04 -29.14
CA ARG A 120 4.22 -16.01 -28.06
C ARG A 120 2.79 -15.90 -27.53
N VAL A 121 2.23 -14.71 -27.40
CA VAL A 121 0.83 -14.52 -27.02
C VAL A 121 -0.09 -15.13 -28.10
N ASP A 122 0.16 -14.82 -29.37
CA ASP A 122 -0.61 -15.37 -30.50
C ASP A 122 -0.53 -16.89 -30.57
N HIS A 123 0.66 -17.44 -30.31
CA HIS A 123 0.83 -18.92 -30.29
C HIS A 123 0.00 -19.55 -29.18
N ILE A 124 -0.03 -18.96 -27.98
CA ILE A 124 -0.84 -19.44 -26.86
C ILE A 124 -2.32 -19.34 -27.20
N LEU A 125 -2.74 -18.23 -27.80
CA LEU A 125 -4.13 -18.00 -28.21
C LEU A 125 -4.61 -19.05 -29.24
N LYS A 126 -3.78 -19.35 -30.27
CA LYS A 126 -4.09 -20.35 -31.31
C LYS A 126 -4.17 -21.78 -30.79
N ASN A 127 -3.41 -22.10 -29.74
CA ASN A 127 -3.29 -23.48 -29.25
C ASN A 127 -4.18 -23.79 -28.05
N ARG A 128 -4.99 -22.83 -27.59
CA ARG A 128 -5.95 -23.08 -26.50
C ARG A 128 -7.13 -23.93 -26.97
N SER A 129 -7.54 -24.85 -26.11
CA SER A 129 -8.85 -25.48 -26.19
C SER A 129 -9.89 -24.58 -25.48
N GLY A 130 -11.11 -24.49 -25.99
CA GLY A 130 -12.17 -23.53 -25.63
C GLY A 130 -12.66 -23.48 -24.17
N VAL A 131 -11.88 -23.94 -23.19
CA VAL A 131 -12.19 -23.76 -21.76
C VAL A 131 -11.97 -22.29 -21.39
N GLY A 132 -12.96 -21.67 -20.75
CA GLY A 132 -12.96 -20.27 -20.39
C GLY A 132 -11.77 -19.84 -19.52
N VAL A 133 -11.26 -18.62 -19.73
CA VAL A 133 -10.27 -17.98 -18.86
C VAL A 133 -10.96 -17.53 -17.59
N LYS A 134 -10.38 -17.82 -16.44
CA LYS A 134 -10.85 -17.34 -15.14
C LYS A 134 -10.09 -16.07 -14.70
N SER A 135 -8.80 -16.02 -14.96
CA SER A 135 -7.93 -14.90 -14.59
C SER A 135 -7.03 -14.54 -15.77
N LEU A 136 -7.08 -13.28 -16.19
CA LEU A 136 -6.27 -12.69 -17.24
C LEU A 136 -5.45 -11.53 -16.69
N LYS A 137 -4.13 -11.61 -16.85
CA LYS A 137 -3.22 -10.48 -16.66
C LYS A 137 -2.40 -10.27 -17.92
N ILE A 138 -2.50 -9.07 -18.51
CA ILE A 138 -1.62 -8.65 -19.61
C ILE A 138 -0.91 -7.37 -19.18
N ALA A 139 0.42 -7.39 -19.19
CA ALA A 139 1.21 -6.21 -18.91
C ALA A 139 2.20 -5.98 -20.06
N ILE A 140 2.01 -4.86 -20.73
CA ILE A 140 2.87 -4.39 -21.81
C ILE A 140 3.80 -3.33 -21.22
N ASP A 141 5.09 -3.65 -21.16
CA ASP A 141 6.08 -2.69 -20.68
C ASP A 141 6.26 -1.54 -21.70
N ASP A 142 6.51 -0.32 -21.24
CA ASP A 142 6.61 0.92 -22.05
C ASP A 142 7.59 0.85 -23.22
N HIS A 143 8.57 -0.05 -23.14
CA HIS A 143 9.54 -0.22 -24.21
C HIS A 143 9.06 -1.18 -25.31
N LEU A 144 7.95 -1.91 -25.10
CA LEU A 144 7.33 -2.76 -26.10
C LEU A 144 6.33 -1.94 -26.93
N ASN A 145 6.57 -1.87 -28.22
CA ASN A 145 5.66 -1.18 -29.13
C ASN A 145 4.64 -2.18 -29.70
N VAL A 146 3.68 -2.58 -28.87
CA VAL A 146 2.58 -3.48 -29.29
C VAL A 146 1.47 -2.62 -29.89
N ASP A 147 1.00 -3.00 -31.06
CA ASP A 147 -0.13 -2.32 -31.70
C ASP A 147 -1.43 -2.53 -30.91
N THR A 148 -2.19 -1.45 -30.75
CA THR A 148 -3.50 -1.46 -30.06
C THR A 148 -4.52 -2.41 -30.72
N CYS A 149 -4.46 -2.57 -32.04
CA CYS A 149 -5.31 -3.54 -32.76
C CYS A 149 -5.00 -4.98 -32.34
N HIS A 150 -3.71 -5.32 -32.20
CA HIS A 150 -3.29 -6.62 -31.68
C HIS A 150 -3.74 -6.82 -30.24
N PHE A 151 -3.54 -5.83 -29.38
CA PHE A 151 -3.96 -5.89 -28.00
C PHE A 151 -5.48 -6.08 -27.87
N ASN A 152 -6.28 -5.34 -28.63
CA ASN A 152 -7.73 -5.51 -28.68
C ASN A 152 -8.16 -6.89 -29.15
N SER A 153 -7.47 -7.44 -30.15
CA SER A 153 -7.74 -8.81 -30.62
C SER A 153 -7.51 -9.85 -29.51
N TRP A 154 -6.45 -9.68 -28.71
CA TRP A 154 -6.21 -10.56 -27.56
C TRP A 154 -7.31 -10.44 -26.51
N LEU A 155 -7.74 -9.22 -26.18
CA LEU A 155 -8.82 -9.00 -25.22
C LEU A 155 -10.13 -9.65 -25.68
N GLN A 156 -10.49 -9.51 -26.96
CA GLN A 156 -11.69 -10.14 -27.54
C GLN A 156 -11.70 -11.66 -27.37
N ASN A 157 -10.53 -12.30 -27.49
CA ASN A 157 -10.40 -13.73 -27.39
C ASN A 157 -10.30 -14.25 -25.95
N PHE A 158 -9.71 -13.48 -25.04
CA PHE A 158 -9.50 -13.92 -23.66
C PHE A 158 -10.63 -13.51 -22.71
N ILE A 159 -11.29 -12.36 -22.95
CA ILE A 159 -12.44 -11.93 -22.15
C ILE A 159 -13.68 -12.68 -22.62
N THR A 160 -13.93 -13.81 -21.98
CA THR A 160 -15.03 -14.72 -22.28
C THR A 160 -15.99 -14.80 -21.10
N PRO A 161 -17.25 -15.24 -21.29
CA PRO A 161 -18.16 -15.47 -20.18
C PRO A 161 -17.54 -16.37 -19.12
N GLY A 162 -17.69 -15.98 -17.85
CA GLY A 162 -17.11 -16.71 -16.71
C GLY A 162 -15.71 -16.27 -16.29
N ILE A 163 -15.13 -15.21 -16.91
CA ILE A 163 -13.89 -14.59 -16.42
C ILE A 163 -14.14 -13.87 -15.10
N GLU A 164 -13.26 -14.07 -14.13
CA GLU A 164 -13.43 -13.54 -12.76
C GLU A 164 -12.44 -12.42 -12.43
N GLU A 165 -11.26 -12.44 -13.05
CA GLU A 165 -10.19 -11.48 -12.80
C GLU A 165 -9.62 -10.94 -14.11
N VAL A 166 -9.56 -9.60 -14.23
CA VAL A 166 -8.97 -8.91 -15.38
C VAL A 166 -8.01 -7.84 -14.89
N ILE A 167 -6.73 -7.96 -15.25
CA ILE A 167 -5.66 -7.04 -14.91
C ILE A 167 -4.96 -6.60 -16.19
N LEU A 168 -5.06 -5.32 -16.54
CA LEU A 168 -4.56 -4.80 -17.79
C LEU A 168 -3.61 -3.63 -17.60
N PHE A 169 -2.43 -3.75 -18.23
CA PHE A 169 -1.47 -2.69 -18.47
C PHE A 169 -1.29 -2.62 -19.99
N PRO A 170 -2.12 -1.83 -20.69
CA PRO A 170 -2.10 -1.73 -22.13
C PRO A 170 -0.82 -1.06 -22.65
N PRO A 171 -0.56 -1.14 -23.97
CA PRO A 171 0.54 -0.40 -24.57
C PRO A 171 0.33 1.10 -24.37
N SER A 172 1.33 1.78 -23.78
CA SER A 172 1.31 3.21 -23.53
C SER A 172 2.37 3.93 -24.36
N THR A 173 2.05 5.10 -24.86
CA THR A 173 3.03 6.04 -25.38
C THR A 173 3.46 6.97 -24.26
N LYS A 174 4.74 7.24 -24.14
CA LYS A 174 5.48 7.76 -22.96
C LYS A 174 4.88 8.90 -22.12
N ASN A 175 3.73 9.51 -22.41
CA ASN A 175 3.27 10.69 -21.65
C ASN A 175 1.73 10.84 -21.49
N LYS A 176 0.91 9.95 -22.03
CA LYS A 176 -0.56 10.02 -21.87
C LYS A 176 -1.17 8.63 -21.98
N PRO A 177 -2.25 8.35 -21.27
CA PRO A 177 -3.06 7.16 -21.48
C PRO A 177 -3.81 7.27 -22.82
N ASP A 178 -3.12 6.92 -23.93
CA ASP A 178 -3.67 7.01 -25.28
C ASP A 178 -4.57 5.81 -25.64
N TYR A 179 -4.48 4.73 -24.85
CA TYR A 179 -5.29 3.55 -25.08
C TYR A 179 -6.70 3.74 -24.53
N ASN A 180 -7.70 3.59 -25.38
CA ASN A 180 -9.10 3.60 -24.99
C ASN A 180 -9.61 2.15 -24.82
N PHE A 181 -9.92 1.77 -23.57
CA PHE A 181 -10.42 0.43 -23.28
C PHE A 181 -11.79 0.22 -23.95
N PRO A 182 -11.96 -0.80 -24.80
CA PRO A 182 -13.21 -1.03 -25.50
C PRO A 182 -14.26 -1.64 -24.54
N CYS A 183 -15.07 -0.77 -23.93
CA CYS A 183 -16.12 -1.15 -22.95
C CYS A 183 -17.10 -2.18 -23.52
N SER A 184 -17.27 -2.22 -24.85
CA SER A 184 -18.11 -3.21 -25.55
C SER A 184 -17.69 -4.66 -25.27
N LEU A 185 -16.43 -4.92 -24.92
CA LEU A 185 -15.94 -6.25 -24.55
C LEU A 185 -16.58 -6.81 -23.27
N LEU A 186 -17.14 -5.94 -22.45
CA LEU A 186 -17.81 -6.33 -21.21
C LEU A 186 -19.31 -6.60 -21.39
N PHE A 187 -19.85 -6.33 -22.60
CA PHE A 187 -21.25 -6.59 -22.92
C PHE A 187 -21.54 -8.08 -23.12
N ASP A 188 -22.75 -8.43 -23.43
CA ASP A 188 -23.22 -9.79 -23.70
C ASP A 188 -22.93 -10.79 -22.55
N GLY A 189 -22.95 -10.29 -21.32
CA GLY A 189 -22.71 -11.10 -20.12
C GLY A 189 -21.26 -11.40 -19.79
N ARG A 190 -20.31 -11.03 -20.66
CA ARG A 190 -18.87 -11.29 -20.45
C ARG A 190 -18.34 -10.62 -19.18
N GLY A 191 -18.77 -9.38 -18.90
CA GLY A 191 -18.37 -8.64 -17.71
C GLY A 191 -19.05 -9.09 -16.40
N ASN A 192 -20.19 -9.81 -16.49
CA ASN A 192 -21.01 -10.09 -15.31
C ASN A 192 -20.37 -11.01 -14.25
N SER A 193 -19.39 -11.82 -14.66
CA SER A 193 -18.67 -12.71 -13.75
C SER A 193 -17.39 -12.10 -13.19
N ILE A 194 -16.98 -10.90 -13.65
CA ILE A 194 -15.75 -10.24 -13.18
C ILE A 194 -15.94 -9.80 -11.74
N ARG A 195 -15.04 -10.29 -10.89
CA ARG A 195 -14.96 -9.93 -9.47
C ARG A 195 -13.86 -8.93 -9.19
N TYR A 196 -12.77 -9.01 -9.93
CA TYR A 196 -11.65 -8.09 -9.83
C TYR A 196 -11.31 -7.48 -11.19
N LEU A 197 -11.39 -6.15 -11.29
CA LEU A 197 -10.98 -5.38 -12.44
C LEU A 197 -9.87 -4.40 -12.05
N TYR A 198 -8.70 -4.53 -12.68
CA TYR A 198 -7.60 -3.58 -12.56
C TYR A 198 -7.22 -3.05 -13.94
N LEU A 199 -7.42 -1.76 -14.15
CA LEU A 199 -7.02 -1.04 -15.35
C LEU A 199 -5.90 -0.04 -15.01
N ASN A 200 -4.90 0.03 -15.88
CA ASN A 200 -3.76 0.93 -15.75
C ASN A 200 -3.51 1.64 -17.08
N ASP A 201 -3.12 2.94 -17.03
CA ASP A 201 -2.70 3.75 -18.19
C ASP A 201 -3.66 3.69 -19.39
N CYS A 202 -4.96 3.92 -19.17
CA CYS A 202 -5.94 3.91 -20.25
C CYS A 202 -7.08 4.89 -20.01
N ALA A 203 -7.84 5.19 -21.07
CA ALA A 203 -9.16 5.80 -20.93
C ALA A 203 -10.20 4.71 -20.73
N PHE A 204 -11.08 4.89 -19.75
CA PHE A 204 -12.20 4.01 -19.49
C PHE A 204 -13.49 4.83 -19.47
N ARG A 205 -14.28 4.71 -20.54
CA ARG A 205 -15.48 5.52 -20.80
C ARG A 205 -16.72 4.64 -20.82
N PRO A 206 -17.26 4.22 -19.67
CA PRO A 206 -18.49 3.46 -19.62
C PRO A 206 -19.66 4.34 -20.09
N LEU A 207 -20.43 3.83 -21.05
CA LEU A 207 -21.58 4.53 -21.59
C LEU A 207 -22.74 4.54 -20.59
N VAL A 208 -23.63 5.54 -20.71
CA VAL A 208 -24.87 5.60 -19.93
C VAL A 208 -25.68 4.31 -20.16
N GLY A 209 -26.10 3.66 -19.07
CA GLY A 209 -26.76 2.36 -19.13
C GLY A 209 -25.81 1.15 -19.10
N PHE A 210 -24.52 1.37 -18.83
CA PHE A 210 -23.54 0.30 -18.61
C PHE A 210 -24.01 -0.61 -17.47
N ASN A 211 -24.48 -1.81 -17.82
CA ASN A 211 -25.08 -2.75 -16.88
C ASN A 211 -24.27 -4.06 -16.83
N CYS A 212 -22.96 -3.91 -16.80
CA CYS A 212 -21.98 -4.98 -16.69
C CYS A 212 -21.35 -4.92 -15.29
N LEU A 213 -20.49 -5.87 -14.98
CA LEU A 213 -19.72 -5.88 -13.74
C LEU A 213 -20.55 -6.04 -12.45
N ARG A 214 -21.68 -6.75 -12.52
CA ARG A 214 -22.58 -6.96 -11.37
C ARG A 214 -21.94 -7.74 -10.22
N SER A 215 -20.99 -8.61 -10.53
CA SER A 215 -20.26 -9.43 -9.54
C SER A 215 -18.99 -8.77 -9.03
N LEU A 216 -18.72 -7.51 -9.43
CA LEU A 216 -17.50 -6.81 -9.08
C LEU A 216 -17.40 -6.63 -7.57
N THR A 217 -16.32 -7.15 -6.98
CA THR A 217 -16.00 -6.99 -5.56
C THR A 217 -14.84 -6.02 -5.36
N LYS A 218 -13.95 -5.93 -6.34
CA LYS A 218 -12.79 -5.04 -6.28
C LYS A 218 -12.58 -4.32 -7.59
N LEU A 219 -12.54 -2.98 -7.53
CA LEU A 219 -12.19 -2.10 -8.64
C LEU A 219 -10.90 -1.34 -8.31
N ARG A 220 -9.91 -1.43 -9.20
CA ARG A 220 -8.69 -0.64 -9.12
C ARG A 220 -8.46 0.08 -10.44
N LEU A 221 -8.38 1.39 -10.38
CA LEU A 221 -8.06 2.26 -11.51
C LEU A 221 -6.78 3.01 -11.19
N ASN A 222 -5.75 2.87 -12.03
CA ASN A 222 -4.48 3.55 -11.85
C ASN A 222 -4.12 4.29 -13.13
N HIS A 223 -3.95 5.61 -13.03
CA HIS A 223 -3.66 6.47 -14.18
C HIS A 223 -4.71 6.30 -15.29
N VAL A 224 -5.99 6.22 -14.88
CA VAL A 224 -7.12 6.02 -15.80
C VAL A 224 -7.86 7.33 -16.01
N LEU A 225 -8.12 7.66 -17.30
CA LEU A 225 -8.98 8.77 -17.67
C LEU A 225 -10.44 8.33 -17.54
N VAL A 226 -11.08 8.75 -16.47
CA VAL A 226 -12.49 8.51 -16.15
C VAL A 226 -13.01 9.72 -15.39
N THR A 227 -14.21 10.19 -15.73
CA THR A 227 -14.87 11.28 -15.00
C THR A 227 -15.62 10.75 -13.77
N GLY A 228 -15.96 11.65 -12.83
CA GLY A 228 -16.75 11.27 -11.66
C GLY A 228 -18.12 10.67 -12.02
N GLU A 229 -18.78 11.21 -13.06
CA GLU A 229 -20.08 10.72 -13.54
C GLU A 229 -19.97 9.32 -14.18
N GLU A 230 -18.93 9.10 -14.99
CA GLU A 230 -18.66 7.79 -15.60
C GLU A 230 -18.37 6.73 -14.52
N LEU A 231 -17.61 7.12 -13.49
CA LEU A 231 -17.32 6.23 -12.36
C LEU A 231 -18.56 5.95 -11.53
N GLU A 232 -19.38 6.96 -11.24
CA GLU A 232 -20.66 6.80 -10.54
C GLU A 232 -21.60 5.86 -11.32
N CYS A 233 -21.69 6.02 -12.65
CA CYS A 233 -22.46 5.13 -13.51
C CYS A 233 -21.99 3.66 -13.40
N LEU A 234 -20.67 3.45 -13.39
CA LEU A 234 -20.06 2.12 -13.26
C LEU A 234 -20.39 1.47 -11.93
N ILE A 235 -20.10 2.17 -10.81
CA ILE A 235 -20.24 1.60 -9.47
C ILE A 235 -21.69 1.46 -9.04
N SER A 236 -22.60 2.28 -9.59
CA SER A 236 -24.05 2.23 -9.29
C SER A 236 -24.69 0.87 -9.55
N ARG A 237 -24.10 0.01 -10.35
CA ARG A 237 -24.59 -1.34 -10.67
C ARG A 237 -23.76 -2.47 -10.06
N SER A 238 -22.69 -2.10 -9.36
CA SER A 238 -21.75 -3.05 -8.75
C SER A 238 -22.07 -3.29 -7.27
N PHE A 239 -23.25 -3.85 -6.99
CA PHE A 239 -23.74 -4.06 -5.61
C PHE A 239 -22.81 -4.93 -4.74
N GLY A 240 -21.97 -5.74 -5.37
CA GLY A 240 -21.00 -6.57 -4.68
C GLY A 240 -19.69 -5.89 -4.34
N LEU A 241 -19.52 -4.59 -4.67
CA LEU A 241 -18.26 -3.88 -4.53
C LEU A 241 -17.87 -3.73 -3.06
N GLU A 242 -16.70 -4.26 -2.70
CA GLU A 242 -16.12 -4.26 -1.36
C GLU A 242 -14.94 -3.28 -1.24
N GLN A 243 -14.18 -3.10 -2.34
CA GLN A 243 -12.98 -2.28 -2.37
C GLN A 243 -12.94 -1.41 -3.62
N LEU A 244 -12.71 -0.11 -3.45
CA LEU A 244 -12.51 0.86 -4.53
C LEU A 244 -11.14 1.53 -4.33
N GLU A 245 -10.25 1.36 -5.32
CA GLU A 245 -8.93 1.97 -5.33
C GLU A 245 -8.77 2.87 -6.57
N LEU A 246 -8.53 4.16 -6.36
CA LEU A 246 -8.31 5.16 -7.40
C LEU A 246 -6.91 5.77 -7.21
N CYS A 247 -6.07 5.66 -8.24
CA CYS A 247 -4.72 6.20 -8.19
C CYS A 247 -4.46 7.02 -9.46
N SER A 248 -4.02 8.26 -9.32
CA SER A 248 -3.68 9.15 -10.44
C SER A 248 -4.81 9.29 -11.49
N CYS A 249 -6.08 9.25 -11.06
CA CYS A 249 -7.24 9.46 -11.92
C CYS A 249 -7.51 10.97 -12.04
N MET A 250 -6.92 11.61 -13.07
CA MET A 250 -6.82 13.07 -13.17
C MET A 250 -8.09 13.78 -13.65
N GLU A 251 -9.16 13.08 -13.99
CA GLU A 251 -10.41 13.70 -14.47
C GLU A 251 -11.52 13.71 -13.43
N ILE A 252 -11.34 13.02 -12.30
CA ILE A 252 -12.34 12.97 -11.24
C ILE A 252 -12.25 14.27 -10.42
N ILE A 253 -13.32 15.08 -10.46
CA ILE A 253 -13.45 16.30 -9.64
C ILE A 253 -14.30 16.02 -8.39
N CYS A 254 -15.37 15.24 -8.54
CA CYS A 254 -16.25 14.84 -7.47
C CYS A 254 -16.44 13.32 -7.52
N LEU A 255 -16.15 12.64 -6.41
CA LEU A 255 -16.38 11.21 -6.25
C LEU A 255 -17.67 11.02 -5.44
N LYS A 256 -18.72 10.45 -6.06
CA LYS A 256 -19.97 10.14 -5.41
C LYS A 256 -20.12 8.63 -5.21
N ILE A 257 -20.33 8.23 -3.97
CA ILE A 257 -20.51 6.82 -3.58
C ILE A 257 -21.93 6.66 -3.04
N PRO A 258 -22.82 5.96 -3.78
CA PRO A 258 -24.23 5.86 -3.42
C PRO A 258 -24.49 4.93 -2.22
N PHE A 259 -25.66 5.08 -1.58
CA PHE A 259 -26.02 4.37 -0.35
C PHE A 259 -26.26 2.86 -0.53
N TRP A 260 -26.57 2.41 -1.73
CA TRP A 260 -26.81 0.98 -2.01
C TRP A 260 -25.55 0.14 -2.19
N LEU A 261 -24.36 0.75 -2.12
CA LEU A 261 -23.10 0.01 -2.04
C LEU A 261 -22.87 -0.46 -0.59
N ASP A 262 -23.74 -1.33 -0.12
CA ASP A 262 -23.75 -1.82 1.27
C ASP A 262 -22.57 -2.73 1.62
N ARG A 263 -21.86 -3.27 0.61
CA ARG A 263 -20.66 -4.09 0.82
C ARG A 263 -19.37 -3.30 0.78
N LEU A 264 -19.39 -2.05 0.33
CA LEU A 264 -18.19 -1.24 0.23
C LEU A 264 -17.63 -0.96 1.63
N SER A 265 -16.47 -1.52 1.92
CA SER A 265 -15.79 -1.42 3.21
C SER A 265 -14.51 -0.60 3.15
N SER A 266 -13.88 -0.48 1.98
CA SER A 266 -12.59 0.20 1.82
C SER A 266 -12.58 1.12 0.60
N LEU A 267 -12.14 2.36 0.81
CA LEU A 267 -11.88 3.36 -0.21
C LEU A 267 -10.42 3.81 -0.11
N THR A 268 -9.67 3.70 -1.20
CA THR A 268 -8.32 4.23 -1.31
C THR A 268 -8.26 5.22 -2.47
N VAL A 269 -7.81 6.46 -2.20
CA VAL A 269 -7.62 7.49 -3.22
C VAL A 269 -6.21 8.04 -3.10
N SER A 270 -5.46 8.04 -4.21
CA SER A 270 -4.07 8.46 -4.24
C SER A 270 -3.78 9.30 -5.48
N SER A 271 -3.07 10.41 -5.32
CA SER A 271 -2.58 11.26 -6.43
C SER A 271 -3.66 11.68 -7.44
N CYS A 272 -4.91 11.85 -7.00
CA CYS A 272 -6.02 12.35 -7.83
C CYS A 272 -6.11 13.89 -7.71
N ASP A 273 -5.23 14.60 -8.40
CA ASP A 273 -4.95 16.03 -8.20
C ASP A 273 -6.12 16.98 -8.44
N LYS A 274 -7.13 16.58 -9.22
CA LYS A 274 -8.32 17.41 -9.48
C LYS A 274 -9.49 17.10 -8.57
N LEU A 275 -9.38 16.09 -7.73
CA LEU A 275 -10.44 15.70 -6.82
C LEU A 275 -10.64 16.78 -5.75
N GLN A 276 -11.85 17.29 -5.62
CA GLN A 276 -12.23 18.34 -4.66
C GLN A 276 -13.21 17.83 -3.60
N VAL A 277 -14.08 16.91 -3.98
CA VAL A 277 -15.16 16.43 -3.10
C VAL A 277 -15.25 14.90 -3.15
N ILE A 278 -15.33 14.29 -1.98
CA ILE A 278 -15.72 12.88 -1.80
C ILE A 278 -17.03 12.87 -1.03
N GLU A 279 -18.11 12.51 -1.71
CA GLU A 279 -19.43 12.29 -1.10
C GLU A 279 -19.66 10.78 -0.96
N SER A 280 -19.79 10.27 0.25
CA SER A 280 -20.09 8.87 0.50
C SER A 280 -21.32 8.71 1.37
N ARG A 281 -22.27 7.90 0.88
CA ARG A 281 -23.43 7.44 1.64
C ARG A 281 -23.41 5.92 1.89
N ALA A 282 -22.30 5.25 1.55
CA ALA A 282 -22.13 3.81 1.75
C ALA A 282 -22.14 3.48 3.26
N PRO A 283 -23.10 2.65 3.74
CA PRO A 283 -23.33 2.49 5.17
C PRO A 283 -22.26 1.68 5.91
N ASN A 284 -21.48 0.87 5.19
CA ASN A 284 -20.47 -0.02 5.77
C ASN A 284 -19.04 0.37 5.41
N LEU A 285 -18.84 1.57 4.85
CA LEU A 285 -17.50 2.09 4.60
C LEU A 285 -16.79 2.31 5.93
N SER A 286 -15.78 1.50 6.21
CA SER A 286 -15.07 1.47 7.49
C SER A 286 -13.62 1.94 7.41
N THR A 287 -13.02 1.86 6.22
CA THR A 287 -11.61 2.21 6.01
C THR A 287 -11.50 3.18 4.85
N ILE A 288 -10.84 4.32 5.09
CA ILE A 288 -10.50 5.31 4.08
C ILE A 288 -9.00 5.55 4.11
N GLU A 289 -8.35 5.50 2.95
CA GLU A 289 -6.94 5.84 2.76
C GLU A 289 -6.85 6.97 1.73
N LEU A 290 -6.35 8.13 2.14
CA LEU A 290 -6.25 9.33 1.31
C LEU A 290 -4.80 9.80 1.23
N TYR A 291 -4.20 9.63 0.06
CA TYR A 291 -2.87 10.12 -0.28
C TYR A 291 -3.02 11.23 -1.32
N ILE A 292 -3.64 12.33 -0.91
CA ILE A 292 -4.03 13.48 -1.74
C ILE A 292 -4.03 14.75 -0.88
N ASP A 293 -4.05 15.91 -1.55
CA ASP A 293 -4.23 17.19 -0.85
C ASP A 293 -5.64 17.29 -0.24
N PRO A 294 -5.88 18.23 0.66
CA PRO A 294 -7.16 18.36 1.36
C PRO A 294 -8.35 18.41 0.42
N VAL A 295 -9.30 17.51 0.63
CA VAL A 295 -10.58 17.45 -0.08
C VAL A 295 -11.73 17.63 0.89
N GLN A 296 -12.88 18.07 0.38
CA GLN A 296 -14.11 18.10 1.17
C GLN A 296 -14.66 16.68 1.31
N LEU A 297 -14.66 16.16 2.53
CA LEU A 297 -15.28 14.88 2.86
C LEU A 297 -16.72 15.09 3.34
N LEU A 298 -17.68 14.59 2.58
CA LEU A 298 -19.10 14.59 2.90
C LEU A 298 -19.53 13.15 3.19
N LEU A 299 -19.35 12.75 4.44
CA LEU A 299 -19.74 11.42 4.92
C LEU A 299 -21.13 11.55 5.55
N GLY A 300 -22.08 10.72 5.11
CA GLY A 300 -23.44 10.74 5.65
C GLY A 300 -23.49 10.49 7.17
N GLU A 301 -24.59 10.86 7.82
CA GLU A 301 -24.79 10.69 9.27
C GLU A 301 -24.62 9.24 9.77
N SER A 302 -24.87 8.26 8.89
CA SER A 302 -24.65 6.84 9.16
C SER A 302 -23.21 6.36 8.92
N SER A 303 -22.26 7.28 8.76
CA SER A 303 -20.86 6.92 8.51
C SER A 303 -20.29 6.05 9.63
N ARG A 304 -19.75 4.90 9.25
CA ARG A 304 -19.09 3.93 10.14
C ARG A 304 -17.57 3.90 9.93
N VAL A 305 -17.01 4.99 9.43
CA VAL A 305 -15.56 5.06 9.20
C VAL A 305 -14.83 4.98 10.54
N LYS A 306 -14.01 3.93 10.68
CA LYS A 306 -13.23 3.64 11.88
C LYS A 306 -11.73 3.82 11.67
N ASN A 307 -11.28 3.62 10.43
CA ASN A 307 -9.88 3.65 10.09
C ASN A 307 -9.65 4.72 9.02
N LEU A 308 -8.79 5.67 9.32
CA LEU A 308 -8.36 6.70 8.37
C LEU A 308 -6.84 6.73 8.30
N ASP A 309 -6.33 6.67 7.06
CA ASP A 309 -4.92 6.88 6.74
C ASP A 309 -4.84 8.10 5.83
N LEU A 310 -4.10 9.13 6.23
CA LEU A 310 -4.08 10.43 5.57
C LEU A 310 -2.65 10.90 5.33
N GLU A 311 -2.38 11.32 4.08
CA GLU A 311 -1.13 11.98 3.68
C GLU A 311 -1.45 13.10 2.69
N PHE A 312 -0.94 14.30 2.94
CA PHE A 312 -0.96 15.38 1.96
C PHE A 312 0.27 15.28 1.06
N ILE A 313 0.07 15.34 -0.25
CA ILE A 313 1.14 15.14 -1.23
C ILE A 313 1.91 16.45 -1.48
N ARG A 314 1.19 17.57 -1.65
CA ARG A 314 1.73 18.89 -1.99
C ARG A 314 1.49 19.92 -0.90
N GLU A 315 0.37 19.80 -0.22
CA GLU A 315 -0.01 20.69 0.87
C GLU A 315 0.75 20.37 2.16
N VAL A 316 0.83 21.36 3.03
CA VAL A 316 1.52 21.29 4.31
C VAL A 316 0.53 21.12 5.47
N ASN A 317 1.04 20.80 6.65
CA ASN A 317 0.28 20.80 7.92
C ASN A 317 -0.86 19.76 7.98
N CYS A 318 -0.59 18.53 7.51
CA CYS A 318 -1.52 17.41 7.58
C CYS A 318 -1.95 17.10 9.02
N VAL A 319 -1.02 17.16 9.98
CA VAL A 319 -1.26 16.91 11.41
C VAL A 319 -2.18 17.99 11.98
N SER A 320 -1.88 19.26 11.70
CA SER A 320 -2.70 20.38 12.14
C SER A 320 -4.12 20.34 11.55
N TYR A 321 -4.25 19.97 10.26
CA TYR A 321 -5.56 19.75 9.62
C TYR A 321 -6.33 18.64 10.34
N ALA A 322 -5.67 17.51 10.60
CA ALA A 322 -6.32 16.33 11.19
C ALA A 322 -6.98 16.65 12.54
N ILE A 323 -6.24 17.30 13.46
CA ILE A 323 -6.78 17.60 14.78
C ILE A 323 -7.93 18.63 14.75
N ASN A 324 -7.88 19.58 13.81
CA ASN A 324 -8.89 20.64 13.70
C ASN A 324 -10.18 20.18 13.03
N LYS A 325 -10.10 19.26 12.05
CA LYS A 325 -11.22 18.95 11.16
C LYS A 325 -11.81 17.55 11.37
N LEU A 326 -10.96 16.53 11.58
CA LEU A 326 -11.43 15.15 11.60
C LEU A 326 -12.40 14.81 12.75
N PRO A 327 -12.31 15.36 13.96
CA PRO A 327 -13.27 15.01 15.02
C PRO A 327 -14.72 15.29 14.63
N SER A 328 -14.96 16.33 13.81
CA SER A 328 -16.30 16.67 13.34
C SER A 328 -16.73 15.92 12.06
N ILE A 329 -15.75 15.52 11.23
CA ILE A 329 -16.01 14.83 9.95
C ILE A 329 -16.18 13.33 10.16
N VAL A 330 -15.35 12.74 11.04
CA VAL A 330 -15.27 11.29 11.31
C VAL A 330 -15.38 11.03 12.81
N PRO A 331 -16.54 11.22 13.43
CA PRO A 331 -16.69 11.17 14.90
C PRO A 331 -16.45 9.77 15.49
N HIS A 332 -16.57 8.70 14.71
CA HIS A 332 -16.41 7.31 15.15
C HIS A 332 -15.01 6.72 14.86
N LEU A 333 -14.02 7.57 14.60
CA LEU A 333 -12.67 7.14 14.25
C LEU A 333 -12.01 6.40 15.42
N GLU A 334 -11.55 5.17 15.14
CA GLU A 334 -10.85 4.31 16.11
C GLU A 334 -9.35 4.25 15.83
N ILE A 335 -8.93 4.33 14.56
CA ILE A 335 -7.54 4.25 14.10
C ILE A 335 -7.26 5.42 13.19
N LEU A 336 -6.24 6.21 13.53
CA LEU A 336 -5.76 7.32 12.71
C LEU A 336 -4.28 7.13 12.43
N THR A 337 -3.93 7.11 11.14
CA THR A 337 -2.55 7.15 10.66
C THR A 337 -2.36 8.44 9.87
N LEU A 338 -1.36 9.23 10.25
CA LEU A 338 -1.01 10.49 9.60
C LEU A 338 0.41 10.42 9.06
N HIS A 339 0.57 10.80 7.80
CA HIS A 339 1.88 10.97 7.18
C HIS A 339 2.02 12.42 6.75
N SER A 340 2.97 13.14 7.32
CA SER A 340 3.25 14.53 6.99
C SER A 340 4.71 14.69 6.60
N GLY A 341 4.94 15.03 5.34
CA GLY A 341 6.27 15.38 4.81
C GLY A 341 6.65 16.85 5.07
N ARG A 342 5.69 17.67 5.53
CA ARG A 342 5.88 19.13 5.64
C ARG A 342 4.99 19.72 6.72
N GLU A 343 5.35 19.54 7.97
CA GLU A 343 4.62 20.16 9.08
C GLU A 343 5.32 21.47 9.48
N ARG A 344 4.63 22.62 9.29
CA ARG A 344 5.19 23.95 9.54
C ARG A 344 4.53 24.66 10.72
N VAL A 345 3.35 24.22 11.11
CA VAL A 345 2.56 24.82 12.18
C VAL A 345 2.42 23.84 13.32
N ASN A 346 2.71 24.31 14.53
CA ASN A 346 2.49 23.52 15.73
C ASN A 346 1.03 23.14 15.87
N THR A 347 0.79 21.94 16.37
CA THR A 347 -0.55 21.43 16.57
C THR A 347 -1.30 22.27 17.61
N PRO A 348 -2.44 22.88 17.27
CA PRO A 348 -3.16 23.76 18.20
C PRO A 348 -3.91 22.94 19.25
N MET A 349 -4.14 23.54 20.41
CA MET A 349 -5.10 23.01 21.38
C MET A 349 -6.52 23.19 20.84
N VAL A 350 -7.32 22.13 20.86
CA VAL A 350 -8.66 22.11 20.28
C VAL A 350 -9.72 21.70 21.29
N ALA A 351 -10.94 22.22 21.11
CA ALA A 351 -12.08 21.86 21.95
C ALA A 351 -12.72 20.52 21.51
N ASN A 352 -12.68 20.21 20.20
CA ASN A 352 -13.26 19.00 19.64
C ASN A 352 -12.42 17.76 20.00
N LYS A 353 -13.09 16.64 20.30
CA LYS A 353 -12.44 15.42 20.79
C LYS A 353 -12.68 14.24 19.87
N PHE A 354 -11.68 13.38 19.78
CA PHE A 354 -11.76 12.05 19.20
C PHE A 354 -12.28 11.07 20.27
N LEU A 355 -13.58 10.95 20.41
CA LEU A 355 -14.18 10.17 21.50
C LEU A 355 -13.91 8.66 21.42
N HIS A 356 -13.54 8.15 20.25
CA HIS A 356 -13.37 6.72 19.99
C HIS A 356 -11.96 6.33 19.54
N LEU A 357 -11.03 7.29 19.42
CA LEU A 357 -9.68 7.04 18.92
C LEU A 357 -8.87 6.22 19.91
N LYS A 358 -8.45 5.02 19.50
CA LYS A 358 -7.68 4.06 20.29
C LYS A 358 -6.23 3.95 19.82
N TYR A 359 -6.00 4.16 18.55
CA TYR A 359 -4.69 4.02 17.92
C TYR A 359 -4.37 5.26 17.08
N LEU A 360 -3.24 5.89 17.39
CA LEU A 360 -2.72 7.06 16.68
C LEU A 360 -1.30 6.77 16.24
N ASP A 361 -1.04 6.89 14.94
CA ASP A 361 0.29 6.76 14.33
C ASP A 361 0.59 8.02 13.52
N ILE A 362 1.62 8.76 13.91
CA ILE A 362 2.05 9.99 13.25
C ILE A 362 3.46 9.78 12.71
N SER A 363 3.63 9.94 11.40
CA SER A 363 4.92 9.91 10.72
C SER A 363 5.25 11.30 10.20
N LEU A 364 6.30 11.90 10.74
CA LEU A 364 6.83 13.19 10.32
C LEU A 364 8.11 12.96 9.53
N ALA A 365 8.14 13.41 8.28
CA ALA A 365 9.31 13.34 7.42
C ALA A 365 9.68 14.75 6.96
N ASP A 366 10.93 14.95 6.57
CA ASP A 366 11.37 16.16 5.88
C ASP A 366 11.63 15.81 4.41
N ASP A 367 10.67 16.12 3.56
CA ASP A 367 10.77 15.90 2.12
C ASP A 367 11.27 17.15 1.36
N ASP A 368 11.58 18.26 2.06
CA ASP A 368 12.09 19.49 1.44
C ASP A 368 13.61 19.39 1.19
N VAL A 369 13.98 19.50 -0.07
CA VAL A 369 15.39 19.57 -0.54
C VAL A 369 15.98 20.97 -0.32
N ASP A 370 15.15 21.96 -0.04
CA ASP A 370 15.57 23.36 0.21
C ASP A 370 15.89 23.54 1.71
N GLU A 371 17.16 23.44 2.05
CA GLU A 371 17.74 23.64 3.40
C GLU A 371 17.52 25.02 4.01
N THR A 372 16.79 25.92 3.36
CA THR A 372 16.65 27.30 3.80
C THR A 372 15.39 27.52 4.62
N ALA A 373 15.57 27.54 5.94
CA ALA A 373 14.87 28.41 6.88
C ALA A 373 13.52 27.96 7.47
N PHE A 374 13.25 26.69 7.70
CA PHE A 374 12.12 26.32 8.53
C PHE A 374 12.58 25.87 9.92
N GLY A 375 11.99 26.48 10.96
CA GLY A 375 12.24 26.07 12.35
C GLY A 375 11.78 24.62 12.58
N ALA A 376 12.46 23.92 13.49
CA ALA A 376 12.09 22.58 13.89
C ALA A 376 10.63 22.52 14.37
N TYR A 377 9.92 21.46 14.00
CA TYR A 377 8.57 21.20 14.50
C TYR A 377 8.60 21.00 16.03
N ASP A 378 7.68 21.64 16.73
CA ASP A 378 7.54 21.49 18.18
C ASP A 378 6.76 20.23 18.53
N TYR A 379 7.48 19.11 18.75
CA TYR A 379 6.86 17.82 19.09
C TYR A 379 5.99 17.87 20.34
N LEU A 380 6.27 18.78 21.28
CA LEU A 380 5.44 18.95 22.47
C LEU A 380 4.01 19.36 22.13
N SER A 381 3.80 20.03 20.99
CA SER A 381 2.46 20.40 20.52
C SER A 381 1.55 19.21 20.26
N LEU A 382 2.12 18.01 20.04
CA LEU A 382 1.35 16.75 19.86
C LEU A 382 0.58 16.32 21.12
N VAL A 383 0.87 16.90 22.28
CA VAL A 383 0.06 16.71 23.50
C VAL A 383 -1.41 17.04 23.25
N SER A 384 -1.71 17.97 22.34
CA SER A 384 -3.08 18.31 21.96
C SER A 384 -3.86 17.11 21.40
N PHE A 385 -3.22 16.15 20.71
CA PHE A 385 -3.87 14.90 20.30
C PHE A 385 -4.16 13.98 21.48
N LEU A 386 -3.24 13.89 22.43
CA LEU A 386 -3.43 13.10 23.65
C LEU A 386 -4.60 13.65 24.46
N ASP A 387 -4.67 14.97 24.60
CA ASP A 387 -5.75 15.67 25.30
C ASP A 387 -7.10 15.55 24.57
N ALA A 388 -7.08 15.53 23.23
CA ALA A 388 -8.27 15.37 22.42
C ALA A 388 -8.76 13.91 22.36
N SER A 389 -7.97 12.93 22.83
CA SER A 389 -8.24 11.49 22.63
C SER A 389 -8.31 10.72 23.96
N PRO A 390 -9.40 10.84 24.73
CA PRO A 390 -9.49 10.33 26.11
C PRO A 390 -9.45 8.79 26.21
N VAL A 391 -9.67 8.07 25.11
CA VAL A 391 -9.64 6.59 25.08
C VAL A 391 -8.44 6.04 24.33
N LEU A 392 -7.44 6.88 24.03
CA LEU A 392 -6.24 6.48 23.29
C LEU A 392 -5.46 5.42 24.08
N ASP A 393 -5.20 4.28 23.44
CA ASP A 393 -4.48 3.14 24.01
C ASP A 393 -3.03 3.07 23.50
N THR A 394 -2.84 3.38 22.22
CA THR A 394 -1.54 3.28 21.55
C THR A 394 -1.21 4.55 20.78
N PHE A 395 -0.03 5.11 21.05
CA PHE A 395 0.53 6.25 20.35
C PHE A 395 1.88 5.89 19.73
N ILE A 396 2.02 6.08 18.42
CA ILE A 396 3.27 5.89 17.69
C ILE A 396 3.65 7.21 17.04
N LEU A 397 4.89 7.63 17.24
CA LEU A 397 5.49 8.78 16.58
C LEU A 397 6.74 8.30 15.82
N SER A 398 6.78 8.53 14.52
CA SER A 398 7.94 8.23 13.69
C SER A 398 8.47 9.52 13.09
N VAL A 399 9.73 9.86 13.36
CA VAL A 399 10.35 11.12 12.93
C VAL A 399 11.55 10.84 12.04
N ASP A 400 11.50 11.36 10.82
CA ASP A 400 12.59 11.36 9.84
C ASP A 400 12.89 12.80 9.41
N GLN A 401 13.50 13.56 10.30
CA GLN A 401 13.83 14.98 10.12
C GLN A 401 15.32 15.20 10.40
N LEU A 402 16.15 14.46 9.65
CA LEU A 402 17.61 14.45 9.85
C LEU A 402 18.28 15.79 9.58
N SER A 403 17.73 16.60 8.70
CA SER A 403 18.28 17.89 8.27
C SER A 403 17.89 19.06 9.15
N MET A 404 16.92 18.90 10.08
CA MET A 404 16.46 19.99 10.91
C MET A 404 17.37 20.25 12.12
N HIS A 405 17.70 21.51 12.34
CA HIS A 405 18.37 21.96 13.55
C HIS A 405 17.39 22.00 14.72
N HIS A 406 17.65 21.22 15.74
CA HIS A 406 16.86 21.20 16.98
C HIS A 406 17.69 21.78 18.14
N ASP A 407 17.00 22.52 19.05
CA ASP A 407 17.58 22.84 20.35
C ASP A 407 17.77 21.53 21.12
N SER A 408 19.01 21.17 21.34
CA SER A 408 19.36 19.92 22.02
C SER A 408 19.46 20.14 23.52
N VAL A 409 18.90 19.23 24.31
CA VAL A 409 19.09 19.23 25.77
C VAL A 409 20.45 18.59 26.08
N THR A 410 21.41 19.40 26.52
CA THR A 410 22.73 18.93 26.94
C THR A 410 22.90 19.09 28.47
N GLY A 411 23.22 17.99 29.17
CA GLY A 411 23.64 18.02 30.57
C GLY A 411 22.53 18.33 31.58
N ASP A 412 22.87 19.15 32.59
CA ASP A 412 22.01 19.47 33.77
C ASP A 412 20.81 20.41 33.50
N ASP A 413 20.51 20.69 32.22
CA ASP A 413 19.48 21.65 31.81
C ASP A 413 18.02 21.18 32.01
N ALA A 414 17.80 20.13 32.80
CA ALA A 414 16.45 19.64 33.13
C ALA A 414 15.52 20.68 33.76
N SER A 415 16.09 21.78 34.29
CA SER A 415 15.33 22.89 34.91
C SER A 415 14.63 23.81 33.89
N TYR A 416 15.00 23.75 32.60
CA TYR A 416 14.48 24.64 31.56
C TYR A 416 13.45 23.97 30.65
N LEU A 417 12.98 22.74 30.97
CA LEU A 417 11.93 22.07 30.22
C LEU A 417 10.58 22.74 30.49
N ARG A 418 9.83 23.00 29.45
CA ARG A 418 8.46 23.51 29.53
C ARG A 418 7.58 22.51 30.29
N GLN A 419 6.70 23.05 31.13
CA GLN A 419 5.65 22.28 31.78
C GLN A 419 4.32 22.65 31.15
N ILE A 420 3.58 21.66 30.67
CA ILE A 420 2.20 21.84 30.23
C ILE A 420 1.28 21.49 31.42
N PRO A 421 0.11 22.15 31.54
CA PRO A 421 -0.89 21.82 32.57
C PRO A 421 -1.16 20.32 32.60
N GLU A 422 -1.28 19.75 33.78
CA GLU A 422 -1.54 18.33 33.98
C GLU A 422 -2.87 17.93 33.33
N HIS A 423 -2.81 17.03 32.35
CA HIS A 423 -3.97 16.33 31.78
C HIS A 423 -3.67 14.83 31.82
N LYS A 424 -4.54 14.06 32.49
CA LYS A 424 -4.30 12.63 32.68
C LYS A 424 -4.70 11.82 31.46
N HIS A 425 -3.79 10.96 31.01
CA HIS A 425 -4.00 10.03 29.91
C HIS A 425 -4.13 8.60 30.46
N ASP A 426 -5.21 8.34 31.19
CA ASP A 426 -5.40 7.11 32.00
C ASP A 426 -5.64 5.84 31.16
N ARG A 427 -5.78 5.96 29.85
CA ARG A 427 -5.96 4.80 28.93
C ARG A 427 -4.74 4.50 28.09
N LEU A 428 -3.75 5.39 28.05
CA LEU A 428 -2.56 5.25 27.21
C LEU A 428 -1.63 4.17 27.78
N LYS A 429 -1.51 3.04 27.06
CA LYS A 429 -0.73 1.87 27.48
C LYS A 429 0.58 1.72 26.72
N LYS A 430 0.59 2.04 25.43
CA LYS A 430 1.74 1.85 24.57
C LYS A 430 2.14 3.14 23.88
N VAL A 431 3.42 3.49 24.01
CA VAL A 431 4.02 4.61 23.31
C VAL A 431 5.30 4.15 22.63
N GLN A 432 5.43 4.47 21.36
CA GLN A 432 6.63 4.19 20.57
C GLN A 432 7.07 5.45 19.85
N ILE A 433 8.32 5.86 20.03
CA ILE A 433 8.93 6.99 19.33
C ILE A 433 10.12 6.46 18.54
N ASN A 434 9.99 6.46 17.21
CA ASN A 434 11.03 6.07 16.26
C ASN A 434 11.75 7.32 15.74
N GLY A 435 13.06 7.28 15.60
CA GLY A 435 13.86 8.45 15.27
C GLY A 435 13.97 9.41 16.46
N PHE A 436 13.98 8.87 17.69
CA PHE A 436 14.13 9.66 18.90
C PHE A 436 15.48 10.38 18.93
N ARG A 437 15.44 11.66 19.27
CA ARG A 437 16.61 12.54 19.42
C ARG A 437 16.53 13.37 20.70
N SER A 438 17.64 13.98 21.08
CA SER A 438 17.71 14.90 22.23
C SER A 438 17.06 16.27 21.97
N ALA A 439 16.25 16.40 20.92
CA ALA A 439 15.48 17.60 20.64
C ALA A 439 14.61 17.98 21.86
N LYS A 440 14.74 19.22 22.34
CA LYS A 440 14.08 19.68 23.57
C LYS A 440 12.58 19.37 23.59
N SER A 441 11.87 19.66 22.52
CA SER A 441 10.42 19.42 22.44
C SER A 441 10.05 17.92 22.43
N MET A 442 10.92 17.04 21.92
CA MET A 442 10.72 15.58 21.96
C MET A 442 10.94 15.01 23.36
N VAL A 443 11.96 15.55 24.06
CA VAL A 443 12.21 15.23 25.47
C VAL A 443 11.03 15.70 26.33
N GLU A 444 10.54 16.92 26.11
CA GLU A 444 9.39 17.49 26.82
C GLU A 444 8.12 16.67 26.61
N LEU A 445 7.83 16.25 25.37
CA LEU A 445 6.70 15.35 25.05
C LEU A 445 6.82 14.03 25.80
N THR A 446 8.01 13.42 25.78
CA THR A 446 8.25 12.13 26.45
C THR A 446 8.08 12.26 27.97
N CYS A 447 8.60 13.33 28.57
CA CYS A 447 8.40 13.62 29.98
C CYS A 447 6.92 13.82 30.32
N HIS A 448 6.18 14.61 29.51
CA HIS A 448 4.75 14.83 29.72
C HIS A 448 3.96 13.51 29.69
N ILE A 449 4.23 12.62 28.70
CA ILE A 449 3.59 11.30 28.61
C ILE A 449 3.87 10.48 29.86
N LEU A 450 5.13 10.37 30.25
CA LEU A 450 5.52 9.64 31.47
C LEU A 450 4.86 10.19 32.71
N GLU A 451 4.69 11.49 32.79
CA GLU A 451 4.12 12.19 33.94
C GLU A 451 2.62 12.06 34.03
N ASN A 452 1.92 11.95 32.98
CA ASN A 452 0.47 12.02 32.92
C ASN A 452 -0.23 10.70 32.51
N SER A 453 0.52 9.63 32.21
CA SER A 453 -0.06 8.33 31.81
C SER A 453 0.08 7.30 32.93
N SER A 454 -1.01 7.09 33.69
CA SER A 454 -1.03 6.14 34.81
C SER A 454 -1.07 4.67 34.37
N ALA A 455 -1.65 4.39 33.20
CA ALA A 455 -1.81 3.04 32.65
C ALA A 455 -0.67 2.64 31.70
N LEU A 456 0.41 3.41 31.59
CA LEU A 456 1.48 3.15 30.64
C LEU A 456 2.22 1.84 30.94
N GLU A 457 2.09 0.87 30.05
CA GLU A 457 2.69 -0.48 30.14
C GLU A 457 4.02 -0.57 29.39
N ASN A 458 4.13 0.15 28.25
CA ASN A 458 5.31 0.09 27.38
C ASN A 458 5.65 1.48 26.82
N LEU A 459 6.91 1.88 26.97
CA LEU A 459 7.51 3.02 26.29
C LEU A 459 8.76 2.57 25.54
N THR A 460 8.71 2.64 24.22
CA THR A 460 9.84 2.30 23.34
C THR A 460 10.37 3.57 22.71
N LEU A 461 11.66 3.83 22.89
CA LEU A 461 12.39 4.92 22.24
C LEU A 461 13.47 4.32 21.35
N ASP A 462 13.33 4.50 20.03
CA ASP A 462 14.27 4.00 19.04
C ASP A 462 14.93 5.18 18.33
N SER A 463 16.26 5.28 18.42
CA SER A 463 17.04 6.34 17.77
C SER A 463 17.29 6.07 16.30
N ILE A 464 17.01 4.85 15.81
CA ILE A 464 17.29 4.44 14.44
C ILE A 464 16.02 4.52 13.61
N PHE A 465 16.00 5.43 12.64
CA PHE A 465 15.08 5.33 11.54
C PHE A 465 15.68 4.41 10.48
N SER A 466 15.12 3.24 10.29
CA SER A 466 15.67 2.07 9.55
C SER A 466 15.84 2.26 8.02
N GLN A 467 16.03 3.48 7.51
CA GLN A 467 16.08 3.74 6.06
C GLN A 467 17.41 4.23 5.48
N LEU A 468 18.41 4.53 6.30
CA LEU A 468 19.72 5.00 5.81
C LEU A 468 20.83 4.03 6.23
N GLU A 469 21.28 3.20 5.29
CA GLU A 469 22.39 2.25 5.49
C GLU A 469 23.80 2.91 5.44
N ASP A 470 23.92 4.22 5.15
CA ASP A 470 25.20 4.87 4.83
C ASP A 470 25.65 5.99 5.80
N ALA A 471 25.15 6.09 7.01
CA ALA A 471 25.47 7.20 7.92
C ALA A 471 26.22 6.79 9.20
N ASP A 472 27.41 6.19 9.08
CA ASP A 472 28.22 5.75 10.22
C ASP A 472 28.70 6.88 11.15
N ASP A 473 28.86 8.12 10.68
CA ASP A 473 29.40 9.23 11.48
C ASP A 473 28.36 9.98 12.35
N ILE A 474 27.08 9.93 12.00
CA ILE A 474 25.99 10.56 12.76
C ILE A 474 25.61 9.70 13.98
N TYR A 475 25.82 8.39 13.89
CA TYR A 475 25.45 7.42 14.93
C TYR A 475 26.16 7.58 16.27
N ASN A 476 27.40 8.03 16.28
CA ASN A 476 28.19 8.09 17.52
C ASN A 476 27.81 9.26 18.44
N MET A 477 27.31 10.37 17.90
CA MET A 477 26.89 11.53 18.71
C MET A 477 25.54 11.29 19.41
N ASP A 478 24.58 10.64 18.72
CA ASP A 478 23.25 10.37 19.27
C ASP A 478 23.27 9.32 20.41
N LEU A 479 24.22 8.39 20.42
CA LEU A 479 24.31 7.34 21.46
C LEU A 479 24.71 7.87 22.83
N LEU A 480 25.62 8.86 22.90
CA LEU A 480 26.02 9.51 24.16
C LEU A 480 24.85 10.33 24.73
N GLN A 481 24.13 11.04 23.87
CA GLN A 481 22.98 11.84 24.24
C GLN A 481 21.79 10.98 24.73
N LEU A 482 21.60 9.80 24.15
CA LEU A 482 20.56 8.85 24.58
C LEU A 482 20.85 8.30 25.99
N ALA A 483 22.13 8.06 26.33
CA ALA A 483 22.54 7.60 27.66
C ALA A 483 22.24 8.66 28.73
N ASP A 484 22.56 9.93 28.45
CA ASP A 484 22.28 11.05 29.34
C ASP A 484 20.77 11.28 29.54
N PHE A 485 20.00 11.15 28.47
CA PHE A 485 18.55 11.24 28.52
C PHE A 485 17.91 10.09 29.30
N THR A 486 18.37 8.85 29.12
CA THR A 486 17.90 7.72 29.93
C THR A 486 18.19 7.88 31.42
N ALA A 487 19.32 8.50 31.77
CA ALA A 487 19.65 8.87 33.15
C ALA A 487 18.68 9.95 33.68
N LEU A 488 18.37 10.95 32.88
CA LEU A 488 17.39 12.00 33.22
C LEU A 488 15.98 11.43 33.45
N LEU A 489 15.51 10.54 32.54
CA LEU A 489 14.23 9.86 32.68
C LEU A 489 14.16 8.99 33.94
N ARG A 490 15.22 8.22 34.23
CA ARG A 490 15.31 7.40 35.44
C ARG A 490 15.26 8.27 36.71
N LYS A 491 15.96 9.41 36.74
CA LYS A 491 15.94 10.37 37.87
C LYS A 491 14.53 10.93 38.06
N ARG A 492 13.83 11.33 37.00
CA ARG A 492 12.43 11.81 37.07
C ARG A 492 11.44 10.73 37.51
N LEU A 493 11.59 9.49 36.99
CA LEU A 493 10.76 8.35 37.42
C LEU A 493 11.01 7.97 38.90
N GLN A 494 12.23 8.16 39.41
CA GLN A 494 12.56 7.90 40.83
C GLN A 494 11.96 8.96 41.77
N SER A 495 11.81 10.21 41.33
CA SER A 495 11.18 11.27 42.12
C SER A 495 9.65 11.11 42.26
N ARG A 496 9.03 10.25 41.47
CA ARG A 496 7.62 9.90 41.54
C ARG A 496 7.40 8.73 42.52
N GLY A 497 7.11 9.08 43.76
CA GLY A 497 6.71 8.09 44.74
C GLY A 497 5.37 7.46 44.40
N GLY A 498 5.35 6.13 44.08
CA GLY A 498 4.15 5.31 44.19
C GLY A 498 3.40 4.87 42.92
N LEU A 499 3.80 5.28 41.73
CA LEU A 499 3.20 4.71 40.47
C LEU A 499 3.99 3.50 39.97
N PRO A 500 3.31 2.48 39.41
CA PRO A 500 3.99 1.35 38.77
C PRO A 500 4.94 1.87 37.67
N LYS A 501 6.19 1.41 37.71
CA LYS A 501 7.21 1.80 36.73
C LYS A 501 6.98 1.01 35.45
N PRO A 502 6.67 1.65 34.31
CA PRO A 502 6.63 0.91 33.06
C PRO A 502 8.02 0.36 32.74
N PRO A 503 8.13 -0.82 32.13
CA PRO A 503 9.38 -1.29 31.57
C PRO A 503 9.83 -0.28 30.48
N LEU A 504 10.92 0.42 30.74
CA LEU A 504 11.59 1.28 29.77
C LEU A 504 12.45 0.38 28.91
N ASP A 505 11.97 0.06 27.71
CA ASP A 505 12.80 -0.57 26.70
C ASP A 505 13.42 0.53 25.82
N CYS A 506 14.62 0.97 26.24
CA CYS A 506 15.47 1.82 25.41
C CYS A 506 16.31 0.89 24.52
N GLY A 507 15.66 0.24 23.58
CA GLY A 507 16.28 -0.74 22.69
C GLY A 507 17.00 -0.06 21.55
N ILE A 508 18.35 -0.15 21.57
CA ILE A 508 19.16 -0.03 20.36
C ILE A 508 19.07 -1.38 19.67
N THR A 509 18.04 -1.61 18.86
CA THR A 509 17.96 -2.82 18.05
C THR A 509 18.92 -2.69 16.88
N LYS A 510 20.14 -3.25 17.02
CA LYS A 510 20.99 -3.57 15.88
C LYS A 510 20.29 -4.70 15.10
N THR A 511 19.54 -4.37 14.08
CA THR A 511 19.15 -5.35 13.06
C THR A 511 20.41 -5.67 12.24
N ARG A 512 21.07 -6.78 12.57
CA ARG A 512 22.04 -7.40 11.66
C ARG A 512 21.27 -7.89 10.43
N GLY A 513 21.70 -7.40 9.23
CA GLY A 513 21.22 -7.75 7.90
C GLY A 513 21.24 -9.24 7.59
#